data_9f8bb5832ebf272b328c3825b88ba754
#
_entry.id   9f8bb5832ebf272b328c3825b88ba754
#
_cell.length_a   1.000
_cell.length_b   1.000
_cell.length_c   1.000
_cell.angle_alpha   90.00
_cell.angle_beta   90.00
_cell.angle_gamma   90.00
#
_symmetry.space_group_name_H-M   'P 1'
#
loop_
_entity.id
_entity.type
_entity.pdbx_description
1 polymer ?
#
loop_
_entity_poly.entity_id
_entity_poly.type
_entity_poly.pdbx_seq_one_letter_code
_entity_poly.pdbx_strand_id
1 'polypeptide(L)'
;NVVAFVKEMWTQPEAGNTIAEVGLGQWWGQRKNFIPTLAEAVMTKLRSGGVDYVAVAMAAEQALNERAVQIWLADEAAAAQMARLGWDGGLQVPSHADYLSLIDTNMGYNKANAVIERSLAYTVTWATDGATAPEATVTIDYNHPISVTDHLCDLTPRYGTDYQDLIERCFFNYVRLYVPGGSKLLATEGLQADSVRVTRGEHGAQVLAGYFVLPPGEATRILFHYQLPATLTPDDYQLLIQRQAGSGPLPVQLTIGNERRRTLLRNNTYLLSLP
;
A
#
# COMPACT_ATOMS: atom_id res chain seq x y z
N ASN A 1 18.69 14.77 -10.04
CA ASN A 1 17.42 14.33 -9.47
C ASN A 1 17.67 13.16 -8.52
N VAL A 2 17.31 13.29 -7.23
CA VAL A 2 17.56 12.29 -6.17
C VAL A 2 16.94 10.93 -6.53
N VAL A 3 15.74 10.92 -7.12
CA VAL A 3 15.05 9.67 -7.51
C VAL A 3 15.82 8.92 -8.60
N ALA A 4 16.32 9.62 -9.61
CA ALA A 4 17.14 9.02 -10.66
C ALA A 4 18.44 8.45 -10.07
N PHE A 5 19.10 9.21 -9.20
CA PHE A 5 20.30 8.78 -8.49
C PHE A 5 20.06 7.50 -7.66
N VAL A 6 18.97 7.46 -6.88
CA VAL A 6 18.64 6.27 -6.07
C VAL A 6 18.37 5.05 -6.94
N LYS A 7 17.68 5.20 -8.08
CA LYS A 7 17.45 4.11 -9.04
C LYS A 7 18.74 3.58 -9.63
N GLU A 8 19.64 4.48 -10.03
CA GLU A 8 20.96 4.13 -10.58
C GLU A 8 21.82 3.41 -9.52
N MET A 9 21.95 3.98 -8.33
CA MET A 9 22.73 3.40 -7.23
C MET A 9 22.20 2.06 -6.73
N TRP A 10 20.92 1.78 -6.96
CA TRP A 10 20.35 0.48 -6.60
C TRP A 10 20.83 -0.64 -7.53
N THR A 11 21.07 -0.35 -8.81
CA THR A 11 21.56 -1.32 -9.80
C THR A 11 23.09 -1.31 -9.90
N GLN A 12 23.73 -0.17 -9.61
CA GLN A 12 25.19 0.03 -9.64
C GLN A 12 25.66 0.62 -8.30
N PRO A 13 25.72 -0.16 -7.22
CA PRO A 13 25.88 0.34 -5.86
C PRO A 13 27.26 0.98 -5.58
N GLU A 14 28.27 0.70 -6.39
CA GLU A 14 29.55 1.38 -6.38
C GLU A 14 29.83 1.93 -7.79
N ALA A 15 30.38 3.12 -7.86
CA ALA A 15 30.60 3.81 -9.13
C ALA A 15 31.32 2.89 -10.14
N GLY A 16 30.60 2.51 -11.19
CA GLY A 16 31.09 1.66 -12.28
C GLY A 16 30.97 0.15 -12.08
N ASN A 17 30.51 -0.34 -10.92
CA ASN A 17 30.42 -1.78 -10.70
C ASN A 17 29.00 -2.30 -10.95
N THR A 18 28.86 -3.16 -11.94
CA THR A 18 27.62 -3.88 -12.25
C THR A 18 27.58 -5.25 -11.53
N ILE A 19 26.41 -5.90 -11.49
CA ILE A 19 26.28 -7.27 -10.99
C ILE A 19 27.22 -8.23 -11.72
N ALA A 20 27.44 -8.03 -13.02
CA ALA A 20 28.31 -8.89 -13.83
C ALA A 20 29.79 -8.76 -13.41
N GLU A 21 30.21 -7.60 -12.95
CA GLU A 21 31.61 -7.33 -12.56
C GLU A 21 31.94 -7.81 -11.16
N VAL A 22 31.02 -7.63 -10.21
CA VAL A 22 31.29 -7.96 -8.79
C VAL A 22 30.65 -9.26 -8.32
N GLY A 23 29.74 -9.82 -9.10
CA GLY A 23 28.96 -10.99 -8.73
C GLY A 23 27.80 -10.68 -7.79
N LEU A 24 26.79 -11.56 -7.79
CA LEU A 24 25.51 -11.36 -7.10
C LEU A 24 25.65 -11.17 -5.58
N GLY A 25 26.53 -11.96 -4.94
CA GLY A 25 26.71 -11.90 -3.47
C GLY A 25 27.29 -10.57 -3.01
N GLN A 26 28.31 -10.07 -3.69
CA GLN A 26 28.94 -8.79 -3.39
C GLN A 26 28.00 -7.64 -3.69
N TRP A 27 27.33 -7.65 -4.85
CA TRP A 27 26.30 -6.67 -5.19
C TRP A 27 25.21 -6.62 -4.12
N TRP A 28 24.71 -7.77 -3.66
CA TRP A 28 23.68 -7.81 -2.64
C TRP A 28 24.10 -7.14 -1.34
N GLY A 29 25.35 -7.32 -0.92
CA GLY A 29 25.90 -6.66 0.26
C GLY A 29 26.02 -5.14 0.11
N GLN A 30 26.40 -4.67 -1.08
CA GLN A 30 26.78 -3.28 -1.34
C GLN A 30 25.62 -2.40 -1.85
N ARG A 31 24.56 -2.97 -2.39
CA ARG A 31 23.48 -2.22 -3.09
C ARG A 31 22.80 -1.11 -2.29
N LYS A 32 23.04 -1.05 -1.00
CA LYS A 32 22.49 -0.01 -0.11
C LYS A 32 23.56 0.85 0.56
N ASN A 33 24.83 0.70 0.21
CA ASN A 33 25.94 1.44 0.84
C ASN A 33 25.86 2.96 0.64
N PHE A 34 25.16 3.41 -0.42
CA PHE A 34 24.93 4.84 -0.65
C PHE A 34 23.96 5.49 0.35
N ILE A 35 23.12 4.71 1.06
CA ILE A 35 22.08 5.25 1.96
C ILE A 35 22.68 6.02 3.14
N PRO A 36 23.66 5.50 3.89
CA PRO A 36 24.32 6.26 4.95
C PRO A 36 24.96 7.55 4.44
N THR A 37 25.65 7.50 3.30
CA THR A 37 26.31 8.68 2.68
C THR A 37 25.28 9.76 2.29
N LEU A 38 24.15 9.34 1.71
CA LEU A 38 23.05 10.25 1.38
C LEU A 38 22.44 10.89 2.65
N ALA A 39 22.21 10.09 3.69
CA ALA A 39 21.71 10.58 4.97
C ALA A 39 22.68 11.60 5.61
N GLU A 40 23.98 11.31 5.60
CA GLU A 40 25.02 12.22 6.11
C GLU A 40 25.07 13.53 5.33
N ALA A 41 24.96 13.48 3.99
CA ALA A 41 24.91 14.67 3.14
C ALA A 41 23.69 15.54 3.46
N VAL A 42 22.52 14.95 3.66
CA VAL A 42 21.30 15.65 4.07
C VAL A 42 21.48 16.30 5.43
N MET A 43 21.97 15.54 6.43
CA MET A 43 22.21 16.06 7.78
C MET A 43 23.26 17.19 7.80
N THR A 44 24.32 17.06 7.02
CA THR A 44 25.33 18.10 6.87
C THR A 44 24.73 19.37 6.28
N LYS A 45 23.89 19.25 5.22
CA LYS A 45 23.21 20.39 4.62
C LYS A 45 22.27 21.08 5.61
N LEU A 46 21.51 20.33 6.40
CA LEU A 46 20.63 20.89 7.44
C LEU A 46 21.42 21.65 8.52
N ARG A 47 22.58 21.10 8.93
CA ARG A 47 23.42 21.70 9.99
C ARG A 47 24.22 22.91 9.50
N SER A 48 24.62 22.96 8.23
CA SER A 48 25.44 24.03 7.66
C SER A 48 24.70 25.38 7.53
N GLY A 49 23.38 25.39 7.74
CA GLY A 49 22.56 26.58 7.54
C GLY A 49 22.25 26.87 6.07
N GLY A 50 21.56 27.99 5.83
CA GLY A 50 21.17 28.40 4.48
C GLY A 50 20.05 27.56 3.86
N VAL A 51 19.29 26.84 4.70
CA VAL A 51 18.05 26.15 4.34
C VAL A 51 16.84 26.88 4.93
N ASP A 52 15.72 26.83 4.23
CA ASP A 52 14.45 27.29 4.77
C ASP A 52 13.89 26.22 5.72
N TYR A 53 14.08 26.38 7.02
CA TYR A 53 13.64 25.42 8.02
C TYR A 53 12.12 25.30 8.10
N VAL A 54 11.37 26.35 7.73
CA VAL A 54 9.91 26.31 7.68
C VAL A 54 9.47 25.38 6.54
N ALA A 55 10.05 25.54 5.36
CA ALA A 55 9.79 24.65 4.22
C ALA A 55 10.19 23.20 4.54
N VAL A 56 11.30 22.97 5.24
CA VAL A 56 11.73 21.63 5.68
C VAL A 56 10.71 21.02 6.66
N ALA A 57 10.22 21.80 7.64
CA ALA A 57 9.23 21.33 8.60
C ALA A 57 7.90 20.97 7.92
N MET A 58 7.42 21.81 6.99
CA MET A 58 6.22 21.55 6.21
C MET A 58 6.36 20.28 5.34
N ALA A 59 7.50 20.09 4.70
CA ALA A 59 7.78 18.89 3.91
C ALA A 59 7.85 17.63 4.78
N ALA A 60 8.41 17.73 5.99
CA ALA A 60 8.46 16.63 6.95
C ALA A 60 7.05 16.26 7.45
N GLU A 61 6.23 17.25 7.80
CA GLU A 61 4.83 17.04 8.19
C GLU A 61 4.03 16.38 7.06
N GLN A 62 4.18 16.86 5.83
CA GLN A 62 3.53 16.26 4.68
C GLN A 62 3.97 14.79 4.50
N ALA A 63 5.27 14.50 4.60
CA ALA A 63 5.80 13.14 4.47
C ALA A 63 5.26 12.20 5.56
N LEU A 64 5.07 12.69 6.79
CA LEU A 64 4.46 11.96 7.90
C LEU A 64 2.96 11.71 7.64
N ASN A 65 2.23 12.74 7.23
CA ASN A 65 0.80 12.66 6.93
C ASN A 65 0.50 11.75 5.71
N GLU A 66 1.42 11.67 4.75
CA GLU A 66 1.36 10.76 3.62
C GLU A 66 1.90 9.35 3.94
N ARG A 67 2.40 9.10 5.15
CA ARG A 67 3.06 7.86 5.60
C ARG A 67 4.29 7.48 4.75
N ALA A 68 4.92 8.45 4.10
CA ALA A 68 6.22 8.26 3.44
C ALA A 68 7.36 8.12 4.46
N VAL A 69 7.17 8.72 5.64
CA VAL A 69 8.02 8.59 6.83
C VAL A 69 7.17 8.10 8.00
N GLN A 70 7.74 7.24 8.83
CA GLN A 70 7.11 6.73 10.05
C GLN A 70 8.07 6.88 11.21
N ILE A 71 7.55 7.13 12.42
CA ILE A 71 8.34 7.36 13.61
C ILE A 71 8.03 6.27 14.65
N TRP A 72 9.05 5.54 15.05
CA TRP A 72 8.99 4.67 16.21
C TRP A 72 9.82 5.24 17.35
N LEU A 73 9.26 5.24 18.57
CA LEU A 73 9.92 5.74 19.77
C LEU A 73 9.86 4.67 20.87
N ALA A 74 10.95 4.53 21.62
CA ALA A 74 11.02 3.58 22.74
C ALA A 74 10.25 4.07 23.98
N ASP A 75 10.08 5.37 24.15
CA ASP A 75 9.27 5.95 25.21
C ASP A 75 7.79 5.77 24.91
N GLU A 76 7.05 5.11 25.81
CA GLU A 76 5.64 4.75 25.60
C GLU A 76 4.73 5.97 25.46
N ALA A 77 4.98 7.03 26.22
CA ALA A 77 4.15 8.23 26.16
C ALA A 77 4.35 8.99 24.85
N ALA A 78 5.59 9.08 24.38
CA ALA A 78 5.91 9.67 23.08
C ALA A 78 5.41 8.79 21.92
N ALA A 79 5.54 7.46 22.01
CA ALA A 79 4.99 6.52 21.02
C ALA A 79 3.47 6.67 20.91
N ALA A 80 2.75 6.79 22.02
CA ALA A 80 1.30 7.02 22.02
C ALA A 80 0.88 8.34 21.36
N GLN A 81 1.75 9.37 21.39
CA GLN A 81 1.51 10.61 20.62
C GLN A 81 1.66 10.36 19.11
N MET A 82 2.70 9.63 18.70
CA MET A 82 2.90 9.29 17.29
C MET A 82 1.74 8.46 16.73
N ALA A 83 1.24 7.50 17.52
CA ALA A 83 0.07 6.70 17.18
C ALA A 83 -1.20 7.57 17.01
N ARG A 84 -1.43 8.51 17.92
CA ARG A 84 -2.57 9.46 17.82
C ARG A 84 -2.51 10.33 16.56
N LEU A 85 -1.31 10.70 16.13
CA LEU A 85 -1.09 11.46 14.89
C LEU A 85 -1.12 10.57 13.63
N GLY A 86 -1.14 9.24 13.79
CA GLY A 86 -1.04 8.28 12.69
C GLY A 86 0.35 8.22 12.05
N TRP A 87 1.39 8.65 12.77
CA TRP A 87 2.78 8.73 12.29
C TRP A 87 3.63 7.52 12.64
N ASP A 88 3.10 6.60 13.44
CA ASP A 88 3.76 5.37 13.89
C ASP A 88 3.71 4.21 12.87
N GLY A 89 2.92 4.37 11.81
CA GLY A 89 2.70 3.32 10.81
C GLY A 89 1.60 2.31 11.17
N GLY A 90 1.01 2.39 12.36
CA GLY A 90 -0.02 1.48 12.85
C GLY A 90 -1.35 1.57 12.09
N LEU A 91 -2.17 0.52 12.19
CA LEU A 91 -3.53 0.55 11.71
C LEU A 91 -4.41 1.36 12.68
N GLN A 92 -5.28 2.19 12.12
CA GLN A 92 -6.21 3.03 12.89
C GLN A 92 -7.63 2.44 12.81
N VAL A 93 -7.79 1.18 13.22
CA VAL A 93 -9.06 0.47 13.14
C VAL A 93 -10.05 1.06 14.16
N PRO A 94 -11.18 1.66 13.72
CA PRO A 94 -12.17 2.23 14.64
C PRO A 94 -12.97 1.11 15.32
N SER A 95 -13.46 1.37 16.53
CA SER A 95 -14.26 0.39 17.30
C SER A 95 -15.72 0.32 16.86
N HIS A 96 -16.27 1.40 16.28
CA HIS A 96 -17.70 1.55 15.97
C HIS A 96 -17.98 2.07 14.56
N ALA A 97 -17.02 1.98 13.65
CA ALA A 97 -17.18 2.40 12.27
C ALA A 97 -16.69 1.31 11.32
N ASP A 98 -17.08 1.43 10.07
CA ASP A 98 -16.52 0.62 9.01
C ASP A 98 -15.07 1.00 8.71
N TYR A 99 -14.30 0.04 8.26
CA TYR A 99 -12.86 0.20 8.03
C TYR A 99 -12.41 -0.49 6.76
N LEU A 100 -11.57 0.17 6.00
CA LEU A 100 -10.99 -0.38 4.79
C LEU A 100 -9.53 0.00 4.66
N SER A 101 -8.64 -0.99 4.55
CA SER A 101 -7.26 -0.76 4.15
C SER A 101 -6.79 -1.83 3.17
N LEU A 102 -6.35 -1.38 1.99
CA LEU A 102 -5.81 -2.22 0.94
C LEU A 102 -4.28 -2.23 1.04
N ILE A 103 -3.71 -3.43 1.19
CA ILE A 103 -2.27 -3.65 1.28
C ILE A 103 -1.83 -4.63 0.20
N ASP A 104 -0.95 -4.17 -0.67
CA ASP A 104 -0.31 -4.99 -1.69
C ASP A 104 1.11 -5.38 -1.27
N THR A 105 1.46 -6.63 -1.50
CA THR A 105 2.80 -7.13 -1.24
C THR A 105 3.34 -7.85 -2.47
N ASN A 106 4.29 -7.21 -3.15
CA ASN A 106 4.96 -7.83 -4.29
C ASN A 106 5.91 -8.94 -3.82
N MET A 107 5.57 -10.17 -4.19
CA MET A 107 6.33 -11.38 -3.86
C MET A 107 7.35 -11.76 -4.96
N GLY A 108 7.44 -10.98 -6.03
CA GLY A 108 8.18 -11.33 -7.26
C GLY A 108 9.67 -10.99 -7.25
N TYR A 109 10.22 -10.49 -6.14
CA TYR A 109 11.64 -10.07 -6.07
C TYR A 109 12.03 -9.04 -7.15
N ASN A 110 11.09 -8.19 -7.56
CA ASN A 110 11.23 -7.20 -8.61
C ASN A 110 10.66 -5.84 -8.18
N LYS A 111 10.50 -4.90 -9.10
CA LYS A 111 9.98 -3.55 -8.86
C LYS A 111 8.71 -3.24 -9.66
N ALA A 112 8.01 -4.26 -10.18
CA ALA A 112 6.78 -4.06 -10.94
C ALA A 112 5.74 -3.22 -10.18
N ASN A 113 5.65 -3.37 -8.85
CA ASN A 113 4.77 -2.55 -8.01
C ASN A 113 4.98 -1.03 -8.13
N ALA A 114 6.13 -0.58 -8.64
CA ALA A 114 6.40 0.86 -8.83
C ALA A 114 5.65 1.47 -10.01
N VAL A 115 5.15 0.66 -10.93
CA VAL A 115 4.45 1.10 -12.15
C VAL A 115 2.99 0.65 -12.19
N ILE A 116 2.57 -0.28 -11.32
CA ILE A 116 1.19 -0.76 -11.29
C ILE A 116 0.22 0.38 -10.97
N GLU A 117 -0.74 0.58 -11.85
CA GLU A 117 -1.86 1.48 -11.65
C GLU A 117 -3.00 0.75 -10.95
N ARG A 118 -3.67 1.44 -10.03
CA ARG A 118 -4.75 0.84 -9.23
C ARG A 118 -5.92 1.80 -9.09
N SER A 119 -7.13 1.25 -9.04
CA SER A 119 -8.31 1.95 -8.54
C SER A 119 -9.16 1.03 -7.68
N LEU A 120 -9.93 1.60 -6.76
CA LEU A 120 -10.76 0.87 -5.82
C LEU A 120 -12.21 1.36 -5.91
N ALA A 121 -13.15 0.43 -6.00
CA ALA A 121 -14.57 0.69 -5.79
C ALA A 121 -15.03 -0.05 -4.54
N TYR A 122 -15.73 0.66 -3.64
CA TYR A 122 -16.31 0.12 -2.43
C TYR A 122 -17.81 0.36 -2.43
N THR A 123 -18.57 -0.71 -2.28
CA THR A 123 -20.03 -0.67 -2.25
C THR A 123 -20.55 -1.33 -0.98
N VAL A 124 -21.43 -0.64 -0.25
CA VAL A 124 -22.17 -1.20 0.89
C VAL A 124 -23.65 -1.26 0.55
N THR A 125 -24.24 -2.42 0.73
CA THR A 125 -25.68 -2.69 0.52
C THR A 125 -26.34 -3.03 1.86
N TRP A 126 -27.38 -2.27 2.19
CA TRP A 126 -28.17 -2.49 3.38
C TRP A 126 -29.27 -3.49 3.10
N ALA A 127 -29.51 -4.42 4.00
CA ALA A 127 -30.65 -5.32 3.90
C ALA A 127 -31.97 -4.56 4.14
N THR A 128 -32.98 -4.88 3.37
CA THR A 128 -34.30 -4.23 3.48
C THR A 128 -35.12 -4.70 4.67
N ASP A 129 -34.78 -5.86 5.28
CA ASP A 129 -35.45 -6.46 6.42
C ASP A 129 -34.96 -5.89 7.78
N GLY A 130 -33.90 -5.11 7.78
CA GLY A 130 -33.28 -4.52 8.98
C GLY A 130 -32.72 -5.54 9.99
N ALA A 131 -32.82 -6.82 9.70
CA ALA A 131 -32.34 -7.91 10.56
C ALA A 131 -31.06 -8.57 10.02
N THR A 132 -30.88 -8.55 8.70
CA THR A 132 -29.69 -9.10 8.04
C THR A 132 -28.55 -8.11 8.09
N ALA A 133 -27.36 -8.57 8.46
CA ALA A 133 -26.16 -7.72 8.48
C ALA A 133 -25.83 -7.18 7.07
N PRO A 134 -25.33 -5.95 6.95
CA PRO A 134 -25.03 -5.36 5.65
C PRO A 134 -23.91 -6.11 4.92
N GLU A 135 -23.90 -6.00 3.60
CA GLU A 135 -22.88 -6.61 2.76
C GLU A 135 -22.03 -5.55 2.09
N ALA A 136 -20.77 -5.84 1.97
CA ALA A 136 -19.81 -4.97 1.28
C ALA A 136 -19.14 -5.71 0.12
N THR A 137 -18.92 -4.97 -0.96
CA THR A 137 -18.12 -5.41 -2.10
C THR A 137 -16.99 -4.44 -2.34
N VAL A 138 -15.76 -4.94 -2.34
CA VAL A 138 -14.56 -4.22 -2.77
C VAL A 138 -14.15 -4.77 -4.12
N THR A 139 -14.05 -3.90 -5.10
CA THR A 139 -13.49 -4.20 -6.41
C THR A 139 -12.22 -3.40 -6.59
N ILE A 140 -11.12 -4.06 -6.97
CA ILE A 140 -9.84 -3.42 -7.22
C ILE A 140 -9.44 -3.72 -8.65
N ASP A 141 -9.28 -2.70 -9.46
CA ASP A 141 -8.71 -2.80 -10.79
C ASP A 141 -7.20 -2.58 -10.71
N TYR A 142 -6.43 -3.47 -11.31
CA TYR A 142 -4.99 -3.38 -11.46
C TYR A 142 -4.64 -3.35 -12.95
N ASN A 143 -3.73 -2.47 -13.34
CA ASN A 143 -3.20 -2.36 -14.69
C ASN A 143 -1.68 -2.30 -14.64
N HIS A 144 -1.04 -3.16 -15.43
CA HIS A 144 0.41 -3.10 -15.68
C HIS A 144 0.65 -2.37 -17.00
N PRO A 145 0.99 -1.07 -16.98
CA PRO A 145 0.98 -0.24 -18.18
C PRO A 145 2.14 -0.52 -19.14
N ILE A 146 3.16 -1.25 -18.70
CA ILE A 146 4.34 -1.56 -19.52
C ILE A 146 4.05 -2.79 -20.36
N SER A 147 4.16 -2.68 -21.68
CA SER A 147 4.05 -3.81 -22.60
C SER A 147 5.43 -4.37 -22.92
N VAL A 148 5.59 -5.68 -22.75
CA VAL A 148 6.81 -6.42 -23.07
C VAL A 148 6.43 -7.63 -23.92
N THR A 149 7.16 -7.89 -24.98
CA THR A 149 6.82 -8.99 -25.91
C THR A 149 7.24 -10.32 -25.33
N ASP A 150 8.24 -10.64 -24.78
CA ASP A 150 8.68 -11.95 -24.31
C ASP A 150 8.89 -11.98 -22.80
N HIS A 151 7.80 -11.94 -22.02
CA HIS A 151 7.88 -12.04 -20.58
C HIS A 151 7.64 -13.48 -20.07
N LEU A 152 8.32 -13.85 -19.02
CA LEU A 152 8.10 -15.07 -18.27
C LEU A 152 7.73 -14.75 -16.82
N CYS A 153 6.52 -15.16 -16.42
CA CYS A 153 6.08 -15.04 -15.04
C CYS A 153 6.60 -16.21 -14.21
N ASP A 154 7.82 -16.11 -13.73
CA ASP A 154 8.40 -17.05 -12.77
C ASP A 154 8.87 -16.33 -11.50
N LEU A 155 8.92 -17.04 -10.37
CA LEU A 155 9.34 -16.51 -9.07
C LEU A 155 10.86 -16.63 -8.84
N THR A 156 11.62 -17.08 -9.84
CA THR A 156 13.08 -17.20 -9.70
C THR A 156 13.67 -15.81 -9.45
N PRO A 157 14.36 -15.59 -8.32
CA PRO A 157 14.99 -14.31 -8.05
C PRO A 157 16.01 -13.99 -9.15
N ARG A 158 15.69 -13.00 -9.97
CA ARG A 158 16.58 -12.48 -11.00
C ARG A 158 16.75 -10.99 -10.72
N TYR A 159 17.98 -10.62 -10.46
CA TYR A 159 18.32 -9.21 -10.34
C TYR A 159 18.71 -8.76 -11.74
N GLY A 160 17.90 -7.88 -12.29
CA GLY A 160 18.11 -7.34 -13.62
C GLY A 160 19.38 -6.50 -13.72
N THR A 161 19.77 -6.24 -14.93
CA THR A 161 20.94 -5.39 -15.23
C THR A 161 20.69 -3.92 -14.94
N ASP A 162 19.42 -3.50 -14.93
CA ASP A 162 19.00 -2.14 -14.64
C ASP A 162 17.61 -2.10 -13.96
N TYR A 163 17.15 -0.89 -13.65
CA TYR A 163 15.86 -0.68 -13.01
C TYR A 163 14.68 -0.97 -13.96
N GLN A 164 14.87 -0.77 -15.26
CA GLN A 164 13.86 -1.01 -16.28
C GLN A 164 13.47 -2.50 -16.34
N ASP A 165 14.45 -3.40 -16.38
CA ASP A 165 14.18 -4.84 -16.33
C ASP A 165 13.38 -5.25 -15.10
N LEU A 166 13.55 -4.58 -13.97
CA LEU A 166 12.83 -4.90 -12.73
C LEU A 166 11.35 -4.46 -12.74
N ILE A 167 11.01 -3.39 -13.45
CA ILE A 167 9.63 -2.89 -13.55
C ILE A 167 8.85 -3.55 -14.70
N GLU A 168 9.54 -4.15 -15.65
CA GLU A 168 8.97 -4.86 -16.80
C GLU A 168 8.58 -6.32 -16.52
N ARG A 169 8.72 -6.77 -15.27
CA ARG A 169 8.39 -8.14 -14.84
C ARG A 169 6.95 -8.25 -14.38
N CYS A 170 6.47 -9.50 -14.34
CA CYS A 170 5.15 -9.80 -13.80
C CYS A 170 5.02 -9.33 -12.34
N PHE A 171 3.88 -8.77 -12.01
CA PHE A 171 3.53 -8.37 -10.64
C PHE A 171 2.92 -9.57 -9.90
N PHE A 172 3.64 -10.09 -8.95
CA PHE A 172 3.24 -11.21 -8.10
C PHE A 172 2.67 -10.65 -6.80
N ASN A 173 1.38 -10.46 -6.73
CA ASN A 173 0.78 -9.73 -5.60
C ASN A 173 0.08 -10.65 -4.61
N TYR A 174 0.48 -10.55 -3.35
CA TYR A 174 -0.32 -11.01 -2.22
C TYR A 174 -1.11 -9.81 -1.69
N VAL A 175 -2.38 -9.74 -2.08
CA VAL A 175 -3.29 -8.66 -1.68
C VAL A 175 -3.93 -8.98 -0.33
N ARG A 176 -4.00 -7.99 0.55
CA ARG A 176 -4.68 -8.06 1.85
C ARG A 176 -5.63 -6.90 1.99
N LEU A 177 -6.86 -7.22 2.33
CA LEU A 177 -7.90 -6.27 2.63
C LEU A 177 -8.21 -6.34 4.11
N TYR A 178 -7.91 -5.27 4.84
CA TYR A 178 -8.26 -5.13 6.25
C TYR A 178 -9.65 -4.50 6.34
N VAL A 179 -10.55 -5.18 7.05
CA VAL A 179 -11.97 -4.83 7.22
C VAL A 179 -12.35 -4.91 8.69
N PRO A 180 -13.53 -4.42 9.10
CA PRO A 180 -13.95 -4.50 10.51
C PRO A 180 -13.90 -5.92 11.06
N GLY A 181 -13.52 -6.05 12.33
CA GLY A 181 -13.55 -7.32 13.03
C GLY A 181 -14.96 -7.93 13.05
N GLY A 182 -15.04 -9.23 12.82
CA GLY A 182 -16.33 -9.93 12.72
C GLY A 182 -16.91 -9.96 11.30
N SER A 183 -16.30 -9.29 10.33
CA SER A 183 -16.66 -9.43 8.90
C SER A 183 -16.46 -10.88 8.42
N LYS A 184 -17.34 -11.35 7.54
CA LYS A 184 -17.31 -12.73 7.02
C LYS A 184 -17.17 -12.71 5.50
N LEU A 185 -16.10 -13.30 4.97
CA LEU A 185 -15.91 -13.47 3.53
C LEU A 185 -17.02 -14.35 2.95
N LEU A 186 -17.66 -13.89 1.88
CA LEU A 186 -18.70 -14.60 1.14
C LEU A 186 -18.17 -15.13 -0.19
N ALA A 187 -17.46 -14.28 -0.96
CA ALA A 187 -16.91 -14.64 -2.27
C ALA A 187 -15.67 -13.83 -2.61
N THR A 188 -14.86 -14.35 -3.52
CA THR A 188 -13.74 -13.65 -4.17
C THR A 188 -13.70 -13.96 -5.66
N GLU A 189 -13.21 -13.00 -6.46
CA GLU A 189 -12.93 -13.20 -7.89
C GLU A 189 -11.53 -12.69 -8.23
N GLY A 190 -10.91 -13.27 -9.24
CA GLY A 190 -9.59 -12.86 -9.76
C GLY A 190 -8.40 -13.35 -8.93
N LEU A 191 -8.61 -14.01 -7.81
CA LEU A 191 -7.56 -14.61 -6.96
C LEU A 191 -7.36 -16.10 -7.28
N GLN A 192 -6.16 -16.60 -7.01
CA GLN A 192 -5.92 -18.04 -7.00
C GLN A 192 -6.69 -18.66 -5.83
N ALA A 193 -7.56 -19.63 -6.11
CA ALA A 193 -8.53 -20.16 -5.14
C ALA A 193 -7.87 -20.78 -3.89
N ASP A 194 -6.75 -21.46 -4.05
CA ASP A 194 -5.99 -22.08 -2.98
C ASP A 194 -5.19 -21.07 -2.12
N SER A 195 -5.09 -19.82 -2.57
CA SER A 195 -4.40 -18.74 -1.87
C SER A 195 -5.28 -17.92 -0.93
N VAL A 196 -6.61 -18.03 -1.05
CA VAL A 196 -7.56 -17.23 -0.27
C VAL A 196 -7.47 -17.58 1.21
N ARG A 197 -7.33 -16.55 2.05
CA ARG A 197 -7.19 -16.67 3.51
C ARG A 197 -8.04 -15.62 4.20
N VAL A 198 -8.57 -16.02 5.35
CA VAL A 198 -9.28 -15.14 6.29
C VAL A 198 -8.58 -15.28 7.63
N THR A 199 -8.01 -14.20 8.15
CA THR A 199 -7.23 -14.20 9.40
C THR A 199 -7.60 -13.01 10.27
N ARG A 200 -7.25 -13.05 11.55
CA ARG A 200 -7.31 -11.87 12.41
C ARG A 200 -6.12 -10.97 12.14
N GLY A 201 -6.40 -9.70 12.01
CA GLY A 201 -5.41 -8.64 11.91
C GLY A 201 -5.15 -7.92 13.23
N GLU A 202 -4.33 -6.89 13.17
CA GLU A 202 -4.05 -6.01 14.30
C GLU A 202 -5.28 -5.19 14.68
N HIS A 203 -5.34 -4.73 15.94
CA HIS A 203 -6.39 -3.87 16.47
C HIS A 203 -7.83 -4.40 16.25
N GLY A 204 -7.97 -5.73 16.19
CA GLY A 204 -9.27 -6.37 16.02
C GLY A 204 -9.81 -6.40 14.59
N ALA A 205 -9.05 -5.97 13.60
CA ALA A 205 -9.45 -6.08 12.20
C ALA A 205 -9.59 -7.54 11.75
N GLN A 206 -10.41 -7.77 10.74
CA GLN A 206 -10.40 -9.00 9.94
C GLN A 206 -9.57 -8.77 8.69
N VAL A 207 -8.78 -9.75 8.27
CA VAL A 207 -7.97 -9.70 7.04
C VAL A 207 -8.49 -10.71 6.05
N LEU A 208 -8.89 -10.23 4.88
CA LEU A 208 -9.26 -11.03 3.72
C LEU A 208 -8.08 -10.95 2.74
N ALA A 209 -7.52 -12.07 2.33
CA ALA A 209 -6.30 -12.07 1.54
C ALA A 209 -6.32 -13.11 0.42
N GLY A 210 -5.49 -12.89 -0.58
CA GLY A 210 -5.26 -13.84 -1.66
C GLY A 210 -4.13 -13.40 -2.58
N TYR A 211 -3.82 -14.25 -3.52
CA TYR A 211 -2.70 -14.08 -4.42
C TYR A 211 -3.15 -14.07 -5.88
N PHE A 212 -2.52 -13.24 -6.68
CA PHE A 212 -2.65 -13.22 -8.13
C PHE A 212 -1.35 -12.82 -8.80
N VAL A 213 -1.25 -13.11 -10.09
CA VAL A 213 -0.13 -12.70 -10.94
C VAL A 213 -0.68 -11.84 -12.06
N LEU A 214 -0.04 -10.69 -12.30
CA LEU A 214 -0.40 -9.78 -13.39
C LEU A 214 0.81 -9.62 -14.32
N PRO A 215 0.72 -10.15 -15.56
CA PRO A 215 1.74 -9.95 -16.57
C PRO A 215 1.87 -8.49 -17.03
N PRO A 216 3.04 -8.10 -17.57
CA PRO A 216 3.19 -6.81 -18.24
C PRO A 216 2.20 -6.63 -19.40
N GLY A 217 1.66 -5.42 -19.53
CA GLY A 217 0.69 -5.06 -20.57
C GLY A 217 -0.73 -5.56 -20.33
N GLU A 218 -0.98 -6.22 -19.20
CA GLU A 218 -2.29 -6.76 -18.86
C GLU A 218 -2.98 -5.97 -17.75
N ALA A 219 -4.28 -6.18 -17.61
CA ALA A 219 -5.10 -5.68 -16.53
C ALA A 219 -5.88 -6.82 -15.89
N THR A 220 -6.14 -6.72 -14.59
CA THR A 220 -6.96 -7.68 -13.86
C THR A 220 -7.85 -6.97 -12.86
N ARG A 221 -8.95 -7.65 -12.51
CA ARG A 221 -9.89 -7.20 -11.48
C ARG A 221 -9.96 -8.22 -10.38
N ILE A 222 -9.82 -7.74 -9.14
CA ILE A 222 -9.97 -8.53 -7.93
C ILE A 222 -11.23 -8.07 -7.20
N LEU A 223 -12.04 -9.02 -6.75
CA LEU A 223 -13.25 -8.76 -5.99
C LEU A 223 -13.21 -9.50 -4.66
N PHE A 224 -13.60 -8.79 -3.60
CA PHE A 224 -13.95 -9.34 -2.30
C PHE A 224 -15.39 -8.97 -2.00
N HIS A 225 -16.25 -9.96 -1.77
CA HIS A 225 -17.61 -9.80 -1.27
C HIS A 225 -17.69 -10.39 0.13
N TYR A 226 -18.15 -9.60 1.08
CA TYR A 226 -18.17 -10.00 2.48
C TYR A 226 -19.32 -9.34 3.24
N GLN A 227 -19.76 -10.00 4.30
CA GLN A 227 -20.72 -9.47 5.25
C GLN A 227 -20.01 -8.61 6.28
N LEU A 228 -20.52 -7.42 6.53
CA LEU A 228 -20.07 -6.52 7.58
C LEU A 228 -20.67 -6.93 8.95
N PRO A 229 -20.12 -6.43 10.08
CA PRO A 229 -20.74 -6.61 11.39
C PRO A 229 -22.15 -6.02 11.41
N ALA A 230 -23.10 -6.74 12.05
CA ALA A 230 -24.48 -6.30 12.19
C ALA A 230 -24.65 -5.05 13.06
N THR A 231 -23.59 -4.62 13.75
CA THR A 231 -23.56 -3.37 14.53
C THR A 231 -23.45 -2.11 13.67
N LEU A 232 -23.10 -2.24 12.39
CA LEU A 232 -23.09 -1.13 11.46
C LEU A 232 -24.50 -0.92 10.90
N THR A 233 -25.01 0.29 11.04
CA THR A 233 -26.37 0.67 10.62
C THR A 233 -26.31 1.86 9.66
N PRO A 234 -27.33 2.07 8.82
CA PRO A 234 -27.32 3.21 7.89
C PRO A 234 -27.41 4.56 8.59
N ASP A 235 -28.02 4.65 9.77
CA ASP A 235 -28.37 5.92 10.41
C ASP A 235 -27.15 6.67 10.99
N ASP A 236 -26.08 5.94 11.33
CA ASP A 236 -24.86 6.51 11.92
C ASP A 236 -23.58 5.98 11.21
N TYR A 237 -23.72 5.57 9.97
CA TYR A 237 -22.62 4.97 9.23
C TYR A 237 -21.44 5.88 9.05
N GLN A 238 -20.29 5.39 9.47
CA GLN A 238 -18.98 6.00 9.23
C GLN A 238 -18.05 4.98 8.58
N LEU A 239 -17.21 5.44 7.66
CA LEU A 239 -16.19 4.65 7.00
C LEU A 239 -14.84 5.34 7.10
N LEU A 240 -13.86 4.64 7.67
CA LEU A 240 -12.47 5.05 7.64
C LEU A 240 -11.71 4.23 6.60
N ILE A 241 -11.17 4.90 5.58
CA ILE A 241 -10.27 4.27 4.62
C ILE A 241 -8.84 4.67 4.96
N GLN A 242 -7.96 3.68 5.13
CA GLN A 242 -6.55 3.91 5.42
C GLN A 242 -5.66 3.45 4.26
N ARG A 243 -4.78 4.35 3.81
CA ARG A 243 -3.87 4.10 2.69
C ARG A 243 -2.64 3.29 3.13
N GLN A 244 -2.19 2.39 2.28
CA GLN A 244 -0.90 1.71 2.48
C GLN A 244 0.25 2.72 2.46
N ALA A 245 1.13 2.64 3.46
CA ALA A 245 2.36 3.44 3.52
C ALA A 245 3.25 3.18 2.30
N GLY A 246 3.88 4.25 1.78
CA GLY A 246 4.79 4.16 0.63
C GLY A 246 4.11 3.89 -0.71
N SER A 247 2.77 3.79 -0.76
CA SER A 247 2.03 3.67 -2.02
C SER A 247 1.69 5.04 -2.61
N GLY A 248 1.49 5.10 -3.93
CA GLY A 248 0.95 6.29 -4.61
C GLY A 248 -0.49 6.61 -4.22
N PRO A 249 -1.02 7.77 -4.66
CA PRO A 249 -2.44 8.11 -4.48
C PRO A 249 -3.35 7.03 -5.07
N LEU A 250 -4.45 6.72 -4.38
CA LEU A 250 -5.41 5.70 -4.79
C LEU A 250 -6.75 6.36 -5.17
N PRO A 251 -7.19 6.26 -6.44
CA PRO A 251 -8.54 6.63 -6.81
C PRO A 251 -9.55 5.68 -6.14
N VAL A 252 -10.54 6.27 -5.45
CA VAL A 252 -11.58 5.52 -4.74
C VAL A 252 -12.95 6.00 -5.16
N GLN A 253 -13.82 5.04 -5.49
CA GLN A 253 -15.24 5.25 -5.73
C GLN A 253 -16.03 4.55 -4.61
N LEU A 254 -16.90 5.29 -3.95
CA LEU A 254 -17.76 4.80 -2.86
C LEU A 254 -19.21 4.79 -3.32
N THR A 255 -19.92 3.73 -2.98
CA THR A 255 -21.38 3.61 -3.11
C THR A 255 -21.91 3.02 -1.81
N ILE A 256 -22.53 3.84 -0.97
CA ILE A 256 -23.04 3.44 0.35
C ILE A 256 -24.56 3.62 0.32
N GLY A 257 -25.30 2.52 0.18
CA GLY A 257 -26.72 2.60 -0.15
C GLY A 257 -26.95 3.39 -1.45
N ASN A 258 -27.62 4.55 -1.35
CA ASN A 258 -27.89 5.44 -2.48
C ASN A 258 -26.84 6.55 -2.65
N GLU A 259 -25.96 6.74 -1.68
CA GLU A 259 -24.94 7.78 -1.70
C GLU A 259 -23.73 7.36 -2.56
N ARG A 260 -23.25 8.29 -3.40
CA ARG A 260 -22.07 8.08 -4.25
C ARG A 260 -21.05 9.18 -4.02
N ARG A 261 -19.79 8.78 -3.85
CA ARG A 261 -18.65 9.68 -3.70
C ARG A 261 -17.47 9.19 -4.52
N ARG A 262 -16.63 10.13 -4.96
CA ARG A 262 -15.33 9.83 -5.58
C ARG A 262 -14.27 10.64 -4.87
N THR A 263 -13.16 10.05 -4.57
CA THR A 263 -12.03 10.71 -3.94
C THR A 263 -10.71 10.16 -4.47
N LEU A 264 -9.65 10.94 -4.32
CA LEU A 264 -8.29 10.51 -4.53
C LEU A 264 -7.61 10.46 -3.15
N LEU A 265 -7.42 9.25 -2.63
CA LEU A 265 -6.81 9.03 -1.33
C LEU A 265 -5.30 9.34 -1.40
N ARG A 266 -4.92 10.56 -0.99
CA ARG A 266 -3.53 11.04 -0.93
C ARG A 266 -2.94 10.91 0.46
N ASN A 267 -3.70 11.34 1.46
CA ASN A 267 -3.30 11.30 2.86
C ASN A 267 -3.42 9.90 3.45
N ASN A 268 -2.95 9.74 4.69
CA ASN A 268 -3.02 8.48 5.42
C ASN A 268 -4.45 7.92 5.48
N THR A 269 -5.41 8.76 5.83
CA THR A 269 -6.80 8.35 6.06
C THR A 269 -7.79 9.24 5.30
N TYR A 270 -8.94 8.67 5.01
CA TYR A 270 -10.13 9.35 4.55
C TYR A 270 -11.31 8.90 5.41
N LEU A 271 -12.00 9.84 6.04
CA LEU A 271 -13.20 9.59 6.83
C LEU A 271 -14.44 10.06 6.05
N LEU A 272 -15.39 9.16 5.86
CA LEU A 272 -16.73 9.46 5.38
C LEU A 272 -17.71 9.29 6.54
N SER A 273 -18.53 10.29 6.79
CA SER A 273 -19.73 10.20 7.63
C SER A 273 -20.94 10.45 6.74
N LEU A 274 -21.93 9.58 6.79
CA LEU A 274 -23.23 9.85 6.17
C LEU A 274 -24.06 10.75 7.13
N PRO A 275 -24.87 11.65 6.57
CA PRO A 275 -25.74 12.52 7.37
C PRO A 275 -26.86 11.75 8.05
#